data_b8009aea72f599d62032be40fff7abc7
#
_entry.id   b8009aea72f599d62032be40fff7abc7
#
_cell.length_a   1.000
_cell.length_b   1.000
_cell.length_c   1.000
_cell.angle_alpha   90.00
_cell.angle_beta   90.00
_cell.angle_gamma   90.00
#
_symmetry.space_group_name_H-M   'P 1'
#
loop_
_entity.id
_entity.type
_entity.pdbx_description
1 polymer ?
#
loop_
_entity_poly.entity_id
_entity_poly.type
_entity_poly.pdbx_seq_one_letter_code
_entity_poly.pdbx_strand_id
1 'polypeptide(L)'
;MPVLRSFDHAGVRLLPGRYRDQVMQAAALYGGLDEDAWLKGFRRQAGMAAPGEDLKGWASATSSVVFGQIMGGLARLGRATGDAALTAKARRLFAGWRATLGADGNARMRLYDWEKLLGGLLDLHEYADEPEALAVLRLTSGWAAATFDRSRVAADGHDFWGAGPGDTSEWYTLAENLYRAFRITGDVFYRDFAAEWHYEAFWGEFASGSVPAVVHPAHAYSHVNSFCSAAMAYEVTGERRFLDICVNGYDFLQATQCYATGGFGPDERLMPDDGSLGRSLEVCSYHAEEPCGAWAGFKLSGYLIQSTGEARFGDWIERLWINTIGGALAPLADGKAYYYGNYAIAGGTRQRYWQEWPCCAGSYLQDMAEYHNLIYFTGDGALCVNLFVASEVEWDCDGVAVRLTQTTRFPHEEGTSLRLAMGGEARFAVKIRVPGWVEGMAVGVNGEDLAIDCVPGKWAVVDRVWRDGDEIGVSLPMALRAVAVDRQHPQRAALVCGPVVLAQDEACCRRPFSIAPETALDTRLVREGRSLRFRITNTIPERHTRYLTPLYEFPENWPYWVYFDLRAAPLY
;
A
#
# COMPACT_ATOMS: atom_id res chain seq x y z
N MET A 1 -22.70 6.30 -5.17
CA MET A 1 -22.57 5.27 -4.11
C MET A 1 -21.58 4.23 -4.59
N PRO A 2 -20.74 3.68 -3.72
CA PRO A 2 -19.76 2.68 -4.13
C PRO A 2 -20.44 1.43 -4.71
N VAL A 3 -19.85 0.85 -5.76
CA VAL A 3 -20.29 -0.40 -6.41
C VAL A 3 -19.93 -1.60 -5.53
N LEU A 4 -18.75 -1.58 -4.93
CA LEU A 4 -18.27 -2.58 -3.97
C LEU A 4 -17.88 -1.89 -2.65
N ARG A 5 -17.81 -2.67 -1.58
CA ARG A 5 -17.37 -2.22 -0.24
C ARG A 5 -16.33 -3.18 0.31
N SER A 6 -15.33 -2.66 0.98
CA SER A 6 -14.43 -3.46 1.80
C SER A 6 -15.16 -3.98 3.04
N PHE A 7 -14.66 -5.06 3.61
CA PHE A 7 -15.10 -5.51 4.92
C PHE A 7 -14.51 -4.62 6.03
N ASP A 8 -15.18 -4.59 7.19
CA ASP A 8 -14.57 -4.06 8.41
C ASP A 8 -13.28 -4.85 8.72
N HIS A 9 -12.30 -4.21 9.32
CA HIS A 9 -11.05 -4.85 9.71
C HIS A 9 -11.26 -6.12 10.56
N ALA A 10 -12.27 -6.13 11.44
CA ALA A 10 -12.63 -7.30 12.23
C ALA A 10 -13.34 -8.41 11.43
N GLY A 11 -13.87 -8.10 10.25
CA GLY A 11 -14.60 -9.06 9.41
C GLY A 11 -13.70 -10.02 8.65
N VAL A 12 -12.39 -9.75 8.61
CA VAL A 12 -11.41 -10.59 7.91
C VAL A 12 -10.29 -10.99 8.87
N ARG A 13 -9.99 -12.28 8.96
CA ARG A 13 -8.95 -12.83 9.83
C ARG A 13 -7.83 -13.45 8.99
N LEU A 14 -6.60 -13.01 9.18
CA LEU A 14 -5.43 -13.66 8.58
C LEU A 14 -5.14 -15.00 9.27
N LEU A 15 -4.92 -16.04 8.48
CA LEU A 15 -4.50 -17.35 8.96
C LEU A 15 -2.97 -17.42 9.13
N PRO A 16 -2.43 -18.42 9.87
CA PRO A 16 -0.99 -18.59 10.07
C PRO A 16 -0.22 -18.54 8.73
N GLY A 17 0.83 -17.75 8.69
CA GLY A 17 1.69 -17.55 7.54
C GLY A 17 2.38 -16.19 7.57
N ARG A 18 3.24 -15.95 6.57
CA ARG A 18 4.12 -14.78 6.49
C ARG A 18 3.44 -13.46 6.81
N TYR A 19 2.27 -13.20 6.22
CA TYR A 19 1.61 -11.90 6.37
C TYR A 19 1.00 -11.71 7.76
N ARG A 20 0.42 -12.77 8.33
CA ARG A 20 -0.01 -12.73 9.74
C ARG A 20 1.17 -12.50 10.68
N ASP A 21 2.30 -13.18 10.44
CA ASP A 21 3.50 -13.03 11.28
C ASP A 21 4.02 -11.59 11.21
N GLN A 22 4.01 -10.96 10.03
CA GLN A 22 4.39 -9.56 9.83
C GLN A 22 3.46 -8.62 10.60
N VAL A 23 2.15 -8.83 10.53
CA VAL A 23 1.15 -8.07 11.30
C VAL A 23 1.38 -8.22 12.81
N MET A 24 1.61 -9.43 13.29
CA MET A 24 1.85 -9.68 14.72
C MET A 24 3.18 -9.08 15.22
N GLN A 25 4.22 -9.06 14.38
CA GLN A 25 5.47 -8.38 14.70
C GLN A 25 5.27 -6.87 14.80
N ALA A 26 4.52 -6.25 13.87
CA ALA A 26 4.17 -4.84 13.95
C ALA A 26 3.34 -4.55 15.22
N ALA A 27 2.33 -5.35 15.51
CA ALA A 27 1.52 -5.22 16.72
C ALA A 27 2.36 -5.26 18.00
N ALA A 28 3.29 -6.21 18.09
CA ALA A 28 4.19 -6.34 19.25
C ALA A 28 5.12 -5.13 19.38
N LEU A 29 5.74 -4.69 18.27
CA LEU A 29 6.64 -3.52 18.28
C LEU A 29 5.91 -2.25 18.71
N TYR A 30 4.87 -1.86 17.98
CA TYR A 30 4.16 -0.61 18.23
C TYR A 30 3.32 -0.65 19.52
N GLY A 31 2.82 -1.82 19.89
CA GLY A 31 2.21 -2.07 21.20
C GLY A 31 3.20 -1.90 22.36
N GLY A 32 4.47 -2.21 22.18
CA GLY A 32 5.53 -2.09 23.16
C GLY A 32 6.16 -0.70 23.30
N LEU A 33 5.85 0.27 22.41
CA LEU A 33 6.44 1.62 22.45
C LEU A 33 6.12 2.37 23.75
N ASP A 34 7.08 3.15 24.25
CA ASP A 34 6.88 4.02 25.41
C ASP A 34 5.96 5.20 25.05
N GLU A 35 4.82 5.31 25.73
CA GLU A 35 3.83 6.37 25.51
C GLU A 35 4.37 7.75 25.92
N ASP A 36 5.16 7.82 26.98
CA ASP A 36 5.77 9.06 27.43
C ASP A 36 6.76 9.61 26.42
N ALA A 37 7.53 8.74 25.74
CA ALA A 37 8.42 9.13 24.66
C ALA A 37 7.65 9.76 23.49
N TRP A 38 6.52 9.16 23.08
CA TRP A 38 5.66 9.67 22.01
C TRP A 38 4.98 11.00 22.38
N LEU A 39 4.62 11.21 23.63
CA LEU A 39 3.93 12.42 24.11
C LEU A 39 4.90 13.54 24.51
N LYS A 40 6.18 13.27 24.64
CA LYS A 40 7.18 14.19 25.18
C LYS A 40 7.24 15.53 24.45
N GLY A 41 7.26 15.51 23.13
CA GLY A 41 7.32 16.72 22.30
C GLY A 41 6.10 17.63 22.52
N PHE A 42 4.90 17.06 22.55
CA PHE A 42 3.64 17.78 22.78
C PHE A 42 3.57 18.37 24.18
N ARG A 43 3.98 17.59 25.21
CA ARG A 43 4.02 18.07 26.60
C ARG A 43 5.00 19.22 26.78
N ARG A 44 6.19 19.17 26.16
CA ARG A 44 7.17 20.28 26.17
C ARG A 44 6.57 21.55 25.56
N GLN A 45 5.93 21.45 24.40
CA GLN A 45 5.29 22.58 23.74
C GLN A 45 4.15 23.19 24.57
N ALA A 46 3.48 22.36 25.37
CA ALA A 46 2.43 22.81 26.29
C ALA A 46 2.94 23.32 27.65
N GLY A 47 4.26 23.30 27.90
CA GLY A 47 4.85 23.69 29.19
C GLY A 47 4.57 22.70 30.33
N MET A 48 4.27 21.45 30.00
CA MET A 48 3.96 20.36 30.96
C MET A 48 5.23 19.55 31.28
N ALA A 49 5.17 18.77 32.38
CA ALA A 49 6.20 17.77 32.65
C ALA A 49 6.25 16.75 31.50
N ALA A 50 7.43 16.49 30.96
CA ALA A 50 7.63 15.70 29.75
C ALA A 50 8.62 14.54 30.01
N PRO A 51 8.20 13.49 30.74
CA PRO A 51 9.00 12.29 30.96
C PRO A 51 9.20 11.49 29.66
N GLY A 52 9.98 10.42 29.73
CA GLY A 52 10.29 9.53 28.62
C GLY A 52 11.59 9.92 27.90
N GLU A 53 12.09 9.00 27.07
CA GLU A 53 13.26 9.24 26.22
C GLU A 53 12.87 10.09 24.99
N ASP A 54 13.85 10.80 24.42
CA ASP A 54 13.63 11.49 23.15
C ASP A 54 13.65 10.48 22.01
N LEU A 55 12.56 10.41 21.25
CA LEU A 55 12.55 9.69 19.98
C LEU A 55 13.47 10.38 18.99
N LYS A 56 13.97 9.61 18.02
CA LYS A 56 14.92 10.07 17.02
C LYS A 56 14.29 10.14 15.64
N GLY A 57 15.04 10.62 14.67
CA GLY A 57 14.55 10.76 13.29
C GLY A 57 13.36 11.73 13.20
N TRP A 58 12.38 11.39 12.40
CA TRP A 58 11.17 12.20 12.18
C TRP A 58 10.18 12.19 13.36
N ALA A 59 10.41 11.30 14.32
CA ALA A 59 9.63 11.24 15.55
C ALA A 59 10.27 12.03 16.71
N SER A 60 11.37 12.78 16.49
CA SER A 60 12.12 13.54 17.51
C SER A 60 11.31 14.71 18.11
N ALA A 61 11.92 15.87 18.32
CA ALA A 61 11.32 17.02 18.99
C ALA A 61 10.00 17.53 18.36
N THR A 62 9.76 17.20 17.11
CA THR A 62 8.52 17.49 16.38
C THR A 62 7.66 16.27 16.16
N SER A 63 7.82 15.20 16.93
CA SER A 63 7.20 13.86 16.85
C SER A 63 5.76 13.78 16.29
N SER A 64 5.29 14.89 15.80
CA SER A 64 3.98 15.12 15.23
C SER A 64 3.76 14.41 13.89
N VAL A 65 4.78 14.29 13.03
CA VAL A 65 4.64 13.78 11.66
C VAL A 65 3.95 12.42 11.61
N VAL A 66 4.40 11.47 12.41
CA VAL A 66 3.87 10.10 12.41
C VAL A 66 2.86 9.84 13.53
N PHE A 67 2.67 10.77 14.46
CA PHE A 67 1.86 10.52 15.66
C PHE A 67 0.42 10.14 15.34
N GLY A 68 -0.23 10.88 14.44
CA GLY A 68 -1.59 10.56 13.99
C GLY A 68 -1.70 9.20 13.33
N GLN A 69 -0.71 8.85 12.49
CA GLN A 69 -0.66 7.55 11.82
C GLN A 69 -0.42 6.40 12.82
N ILE A 70 0.45 6.58 13.82
CA ILE A 70 0.67 5.58 14.88
C ILE A 70 -0.61 5.37 15.69
N MET A 71 -1.27 6.44 16.09
CA MET A 71 -2.50 6.38 16.88
C MET A 71 -3.64 5.71 16.11
N GLY A 72 -3.87 6.14 14.85
CA GLY A 72 -4.85 5.54 13.95
C GLY A 72 -4.52 4.10 13.58
N GLY A 73 -3.25 3.81 13.27
CA GLY A 73 -2.78 2.47 12.97
C GLY A 73 -2.95 1.50 14.13
N LEU A 74 -2.71 1.92 15.37
CA LEU A 74 -2.99 1.12 16.58
C LEU A 74 -4.49 0.84 16.74
N ALA A 75 -5.36 1.82 16.47
CA ALA A 75 -6.81 1.64 16.52
C ALA A 75 -7.29 0.63 15.47
N ARG A 76 -6.88 0.79 14.21
CA ARG A 76 -7.19 -0.15 13.10
C ARG A 76 -6.66 -1.55 13.39
N LEU A 77 -5.40 -1.66 13.83
CA LEU A 77 -4.77 -2.96 14.09
C LEU A 77 -5.39 -3.65 15.30
N GLY A 78 -5.75 -2.90 16.34
CA GLY A 78 -6.52 -3.41 17.48
C GLY A 78 -7.88 -3.98 17.04
N ARG A 79 -8.58 -3.30 16.14
CA ARG A 79 -9.83 -3.78 15.53
C ARG A 79 -9.62 -5.03 14.68
N ALA A 80 -8.59 -5.05 13.84
CA ALA A 80 -8.27 -6.14 12.93
C ALA A 80 -7.86 -7.43 13.64
N THR A 81 -7.08 -7.31 14.72
CA THR A 81 -6.54 -8.46 15.46
C THR A 81 -7.39 -8.86 16.66
N GLY A 82 -8.34 -8.02 17.08
CA GLY A 82 -9.08 -8.19 18.32
C GLY A 82 -8.23 -7.91 19.58
N ASP A 83 -7.06 -7.27 19.42
CA ASP A 83 -6.17 -6.95 20.55
C ASP A 83 -6.60 -5.67 21.26
N ALA A 84 -7.32 -5.84 22.37
CA ALA A 84 -7.80 -4.73 23.19
C ALA A 84 -6.66 -3.89 23.80
N ALA A 85 -5.44 -4.41 23.92
CA ALA A 85 -4.31 -3.65 24.45
C ALA A 85 -3.82 -2.58 23.45
N LEU A 86 -3.86 -2.88 22.15
CA LEU A 86 -3.54 -1.90 21.10
C LEU A 86 -4.58 -0.76 21.07
N THR A 87 -5.87 -1.12 21.11
CA THR A 87 -6.97 -0.15 21.19
C THR A 87 -6.85 0.74 22.44
N ALA A 88 -6.59 0.14 23.60
CA ALA A 88 -6.40 0.88 24.85
C ALA A 88 -5.19 1.82 24.78
N LYS A 89 -4.10 1.39 24.12
CA LYS A 89 -2.92 2.23 23.91
C LYS A 89 -3.23 3.42 23.00
N ALA A 90 -3.93 3.21 21.89
CA ALA A 90 -4.36 4.30 21.00
C ALA A 90 -5.15 5.37 21.78
N ARG A 91 -6.10 4.95 22.64
CA ARG A 91 -6.87 5.86 23.51
C ARG A 91 -6.00 6.58 24.54
N ARG A 92 -5.00 5.93 25.15
CA ARG A 92 -4.09 6.60 26.10
C ARG A 92 -3.19 7.63 25.40
N LEU A 93 -2.68 7.34 24.21
CA LEU A 93 -1.95 8.31 23.40
C LEU A 93 -2.83 9.50 23.06
N PHE A 94 -4.06 9.27 22.64
CA PHE A 94 -5.04 10.33 22.40
C PHE A 94 -5.29 11.19 23.65
N ALA A 95 -5.60 10.58 24.80
CA ALA A 95 -5.86 11.28 26.04
C ALA A 95 -4.65 12.12 26.49
N GLY A 96 -3.43 11.55 26.39
CA GLY A 96 -2.18 12.24 26.71
C GLY A 96 -1.91 13.43 25.79
N TRP A 97 -2.14 13.29 24.47
CA TRP A 97 -2.01 14.38 23.52
C TRP A 97 -3.10 15.45 23.71
N ARG A 98 -4.37 15.05 23.87
CA ARG A 98 -5.48 15.95 24.12
C ARG A 98 -5.24 16.86 25.34
N ALA A 99 -4.62 16.34 26.39
CA ALA A 99 -4.28 17.11 27.58
C ALA A 99 -3.29 18.25 27.30
N THR A 100 -2.60 18.23 26.17
CA THR A 100 -1.65 19.29 25.76
C THR A 100 -2.30 20.39 24.93
N LEU A 101 -3.56 20.21 24.48
CA LEU A 101 -4.28 21.19 23.66
C LEU A 101 -4.71 22.39 24.48
N GLY A 102 -4.60 23.58 23.88
CA GLY A 102 -5.24 24.79 24.41
C GLY A 102 -6.76 24.75 24.21
N ALA A 103 -7.48 25.65 24.93
CA ALA A 103 -8.92 25.79 24.79
C ALA A 103 -9.36 26.22 23.38
N ASP A 104 -8.46 26.83 22.60
CA ASP A 104 -8.65 27.26 21.22
C ASP A 104 -8.45 26.14 20.19
N GLY A 105 -8.09 24.92 20.63
CA GLY A 105 -7.82 23.79 19.78
C GLY A 105 -6.49 23.84 19.01
N ASN A 106 -5.62 24.78 19.35
CA ASN A 106 -4.32 24.94 18.70
C ASN A 106 -3.46 23.68 18.88
N ALA A 107 -3.33 22.91 17.81
CA ALA A 107 -2.52 21.68 17.77
C ALA A 107 -1.01 21.95 17.67
N ARG A 108 -0.59 23.18 17.40
CA ARG A 108 0.82 23.61 17.21
C ARG A 108 1.58 22.76 16.18
N MET A 109 0.89 22.38 15.12
CA MET A 109 1.40 21.49 14.06
C MET A 109 1.50 22.23 12.73
N ARG A 110 2.32 21.69 11.82
CA ARG A 110 2.28 21.99 10.39
C ARG A 110 1.00 21.40 9.79
N LEU A 111 0.63 21.85 8.60
CA LEU A 111 -0.57 21.36 7.91
C LEU A 111 -0.51 19.84 7.65
N TYR A 112 0.64 19.37 7.14
CA TYR A 112 0.85 17.95 6.86
C TYR A 112 0.75 17.06 8.13
N ASP A 113 1.33 17.50 9.24
CA ASP A 113 1.26 16.77 10.50
C ASP A 113 -0.16 16.73 11.05
N TRP A 114 -0.90 17.86 10.92
CA TRP A 114 -2.29 17.92 11.32
C TRP A 114 -3.19 17.05 10.43
N GLU A 115 -2.93 16.97 9.14
CA GLU A 115 -3.62 16.04 8.23
C GLU A 115 -3.50 14.58 8.70
N LYS A 116 -2.30 14.16 9.11
CA LYS A 116 -2.08 12.80 9.67
C LYS A 116 -2.82 12.61 11.00
N LEU A 117 -2.84 13.63 11.82
CA LEU A 117 -3.58 13.62 13.09
C LEU A 117 -5.10 13.55 12.84
N LEU A 118 -5.61 14.32 11.88
CA LEU A 118 -7.02 14.31 11.45
C LEU A 118 -7.45 12.88 11.09
N GLY A 119 -6.66 12.18 10.26
CA GLY A 119 -6.88 10.78 9.94
C GLY A 119 -6.89 9.88 11.18
N GLY A 120 -5.93 10.07 12.09
CA GLY A 120 -5.84 9.31 13.34
C GLY A 120 -7.03 9.51 14.27
N LEU A 121 -7.59 10.73 14.35
CA LEU A 121 -8.80 11.00 15.13
C LEU A 121 -10.04 10.32 14.55
N LEU A 122 -10.17 10.30 13.23
CA LEU A 122 -11.24 9.56 12.56
C LEU A 122 -11.11 8.05 12.82
N ASP A 123 -9.91 7.51 12.72
CA ASP A 123 -9.66 6.10 12.99
C ASP A 123 -9.93 5.72 14.45
N LEU A 124 -9.64 6.59 15.40
CA LEU A 124 -10.02 6.40 16.82
C LEU A 124 -11.52 6.32 17.01
N HIS A 125 -12.28 7.16 16.31
CA HIS A 125 -13.73 7.09 16.35
C HIS A 125 -14.26 5.80 15.74
N GLU A 126 -13.79 5.45 14.51
CA GLU A 126 -14.32 4.33 13.75
C GLU A 126 -13.88 2.96 14.31
N TYR A 127 -12.64 2.84 14.79
CA TYR A 127 -12.04 1.53 15.13
C TYR A 127 -11.71 1.34 16.60
N ALA A 128 -11.69 2.42 17.39
CA ALA A 128 -11.44 2.35 18.82
C ALA A 128 -12.63 2.81 19.68
N ASP A 129 -13.77 3.16 19.07
CA ASP A 129 -14.96 3.67 19.77
C ASP A 129 -14.62 4.78 20.77
N GLU A 130 -13.71 5.74 20.40
CA GLU A 130 -13.32 6.83 21.27
C GLU A 130 -14.35 7.97 21.18
N PRO A 131 -15.15 8.21 22.24
CA PRO A 131 -16.31 9.10 22.16
C PRO A 131 -15.93 10.58 22.01
N GLU A 132 -14.73 10.99 22.46
CA GLU A 132 -14.28 12.38 22.41
C GLU A 132 -13.55 12.73 21.11
N ALA A 133 -13.18 11.73 20.28
CA ALA A 133 -12.40 11.93 19.08
C ALA A 133 -13.03 12.95 18.11
N LEU A 134 -14.33 12.86 17.85
CA LEU A 134 -15.04 13.80 16.96
C LEU A 134 -15.15 15.21 17.53
N ALA A 135 -15.29 15.37 18.84
CA ALA A 135 -15.33 16.69 19.47
C ALA A 135 -13.96 17.38 19.36
N VAL A 136 -12.88 16.64 19.60
CA VAL A 136 -11.49 17.13 19.46
C VAL A 136 -11.16 17.39 18.00
N LEU A 137 -11.62 16.53 17.09
CA LEU A 137 -11.52 16.72 15.64
C LEU A 137 -12.12 18.08 15.23
N ARG A 138 -13.36 18.37 15.69
CA ARG A 138 -14.04 19.62 15.35
C ARG A 138 -13.32 20.86 15.91
N LEU A 139 -12.81 20.74 17.12
CA LEU A 139 -12.06 21.80 17.80
C LEU A 139 -10.76 22.13 17.03
N THR A 140 -9.95 21.12 16.74
CA THR A 140 -8.67 21.32 16.02
C THR A 140 -8.87 21.70 14.56
N SER A 141 -9.95 21.25 13.92
CA SER A 141 -10.31 21.69 12.56
C SER A 141 -10.72 23.14 12.50
N GLY A 142 -11.37 23.65 13.54
CA GLY A 142 -11.67 25.10 13.68
C GLY A 142 -10.39 25.95 13.77
N TRP A 143 -9.41 25.47 14.57
CA TRP A 143 -8.10 26.10 14.63
C TRP A 143 -7.37 26.03 13.28
N ALA A 144 -7.37 24.88 12.62
CA ALA A 144 -6.70 24.71 11.33
C ALA A 144 -7.26 25.63 10.25
N ALA A 145 -8.59 25.74 10.14
CA ALA A 145 -9.26 26.65 9.20
C ALA A 145 -8.96 28.14 9.48
N ALA A 146 -8.72 28.50 10.75
CA ALA A 146 -8.32 29.86 11.12
C ALA A 146 -6.81 30.13 10.91
N THR A 147 -5.99 29.09 10.83
CA THR A 147 -4.52 29.18 10.77
C THR A 147 -3.99 29.07 9.36
N PHE A 148 -4.49 28.11 8.59
CA PHE A 148 -4.00 27.79 7.25
C PHE A 148 -4.85 28.48 6.19
N ASP A 149 -4.21 29.32 5.40
CA ASP A 149 -4.83 30.12 4.33
C ASP A 149 -4.41 29.58 2.96
N ARG A 150 -5.32 28.87 2.30
CA ARG A 150 -5.08 28.28 0.97
C ARG A 150 -4.67 29.31 -0.07
N SER A 151 -5.13 30.55 0.05
CA SER A 151 -4.80 31.62 -0.91
C SER A 151 -3.31 32.04 -0.89
N ARG A 152 -2.61 31.69 0.19
CA ARG A 152 -1.17 31.97 0.38
C ARG A 152 -0.27 30.84 -0.03
N VAL A 153 -0.84 29.71 -0.44
CA VAL A 153 -0.10 28.50 -0.78
C VAL A 153 0.06 28.39 -2.29
N ALA A 154 1.25 28.00 -2.75
CA ALA A 154 1.52 27.84 -4.17
C ALA A 154 0.55 26.83 -4.81
N ALA A 155 0.01 27.18 -5.97
CA ALA A 155 -0.98 26.36 -6.66
C ALA A 155 -0.41 25.05 -7.22
N ASP A 156 0.91 25.04 -7.48
CA ASP A 156 1.65 23.94 -8.09
C ASP A 156 2.23 22.92 -7.09
N GLY A 157 2.01 23.11 -5.80
CA GLY A 157 2.48 22.18 -4.77
C GLY A 157 4.00 22.17 -4.54
N HIS A 158 4.71 23.19 -5.05
CA HIS A 158 6.17 23.31 -4.90
C HIS A 158 6.66 23.84 -3.55
N ASP A 159 5.79 23.93 -2.56
CA ASP A 159 6.19 24.38 -1.23
C ASP A 159 7.09 23.34 -0.56
N PHE A 160 8.34 23.70 -0.39
CA PHE A 160 9.33 22.89 0.31
C PHE A 160 9.05 22.83 1.81
N TRP A 161 9.50 21.75 2.45
CA TRP A 161 9.46 21.50 3.88
C TRP A 161 9.91 22.72 4.70
N GLY A 162 8.96 23.44 5.26
CA GLY A 162 9.22 24.45 6.27
C GLY A 162 9.39 23.82 7.66
N ALA A 163 9.83 24.60 8.61
CA ALA A 163 10.12 24.14 9.96
C ALA A 163 9.28 24.90 10.99
N GLY A 164 7.99 24.63 11.10
CA GLY A 164 7.22 25.22 12.18
C GLY A 164 5.70 25.29 11.99
N PRO A 165 4.98 25.70 13.01
CA PRO A 165 3.53 25.94 12.91
C PRO A 165 3.22 26.98 11.82
N GLY A 166 2.27 26.64 10.94
CA GLY A 166 1.92 27.47 9.78
C GLY A 166 2.58 27.05 8.46
N ASP A 167 3.50 26.08 8.47
CA ASP A 167 4.00 25.44 7.27
C ASP A 167 2.89 24.65 6.58
N THR A 168 2.73 24.88 5.28
CA THR A 168 1.69 24.30 4.43
C THR A 168 2.23 23.29 3.42
N SER A 169 3.44 22.79 3.61
CA SER A 169 4.02 21.73 2.76
C SER A 169 3.06 20.55 2.62
N GLU A 170 2.97 19.99 1.40
CA GLU A 170 2.12 18.83 1.08
C GLU A 170 0.61 19.01 1.38
N TRP A 171 0.14 20.23 1.34
CA TRP A 171 -1.25 20.62 1.56
C TRP A 171 -2.27 19.81 0.72
N TYR A 172 -1.85 19.31 -0.43
CA TYR A 172 -2.70 18.61 -1.40
C TYR A 172 -3.14 17.20 -0.96
N THR A 173 -2.67 16.73 0.19
CA THR A 173 -3.13 15.45 0.78
C THR A 173 -4.32 15.64 1.73
N LEU A 174 -4.62 16.88 2.13
CA LEU A 174 -5.55 17.20 3.23
C LEU A 174 -7.00 16.82 2.95
N ALA A 175 -7.47 17.02 1.71
CA ALA A 175 -8.90 16.93 1.41
C ALA A 175 -9.49 15.52 1.65
N GLU A 176 -8.70 14.45 1.55
CA GLU A 176 -9.16 13.08 1.82
C GLU A 176 -9.80 12.96 3.22
N ASN A 177 -9.05 13.32 4.25
CA ASN A 177 -9.51 13.16 5.63
C ASN A 177 -10.60 14.16 6.01
N LEU A 178 -10.65 15.34 5.40
CA LEU A 178 -11.77 16.27 5.57
C LEU A 178 -13.06 15.71 4.96
N TYR A 179 -13.03 15.13 3.79
CA TYR A 179 -14.20 14.46 3.20
C TYR A 179 -14.61 13.22 4.01
N ARG A 180 -13.67 12.44 4.55
CA ARG A 180 -13.97 11.37 5.50
C ARG A 180 -14.71 11.92 6.72
N ALA A 181 -14.24 13.04 7.29
CA ALA A 181 -14.90 13.70 8.41
C ALA A 181 -16.33 14.13 8.08
N PHE A 182 -16.57 14.69 6.89
CA PHE A 182 -17.94 14.99 6.43
C PHE A 182 -18.81 13.74 6.35
N ARG A 183 -18.31 12.63 5.78
CA ARG A 183 -19.09 11.38 5.67
C ARG A 183 -19.48 10.80 7.03
N ILE A 184 -18.61 10.93 8.03
CA ILE A 184 -18.84 10.40 9.37
C ILE A 184 -19.79 11.31 10.15
N THR A 185 -19.58 12.64 10.08
CA THR A 185 -20.28 13.60 10.95
C THR A 185 -21.52 14.25 10.31
N GLY A 186 -21.59 14.31 8.97
CA GLY A 186 -22.57 15.10 8.24
C GLY A 186 -22.38 16.63 8.36
N ASP A 187 -21.32 17.11 9.04
CA ASP A 187 -21.05 18.54 9.22
C ASP A 187 -20.48 19.14 7.93
N VAL A 188 -21.27 19.98 7.28
CA VAL A 188 -20.93 20.64 6.00
C VAL A 188 -19.64 21.45 6.06
N PHE A 189 -19.20 21.88 7.25
CA PHE A 189 -17.93 22.56 7.46
C PHE A 189 -16.77 21.75 6.85
N TYR A 190 -16.74 20.44 7.06
CA TYR A 190 -15.65 19.59 6.55
C TYR A 190 -15.66 19.46 5.04
N ARG A 191 -16.86 19.35 4.43
CA ARG A 191 -17.01 19.32 2.96
C ARG A 191 -16.49 20.62 2.33
N ASP A 192 -16.94 21.75 2.87
CA ASP A 192 -16.62 23.06 2.33
C ASP A 192 -15.12 23.36 2.53
N PHE A 193 -14.57 23.03 3.70
CA PHE A 193 -13.14 23.17 3.97
C PHE A 193 -12.29 22.24 3.07
N ALA A 194 -12.72 21.00 2.81
CA ALA A 194 -12.03 20.10 1.88
C ALA A 194 -11.96 20.66 0.45
N ALA A 195 -13.04 21.28 -0.02
CA ALA A 195 -13.12 21.84 -1.36
C ALA A 195 -12.10 22.98 -1.61
N GLU A 196 -11.73 23.72 -0.56
CA GLU A 196 -10.70 24.77 -0.66
C GLU A 196 -9.30 24.17 -0.97
N TRP A 197 -9.05 22.91 -0.61
CA TRP A 197 -7.76 22.22 -0.75
C TRP A 197 -7.71 21.29 -1.95
N HIS A 198 -8.52 21.47 -2.97
CA HIS A 198 -8.42 20.73 -4.21
C HIS A 198 -7.13 21.07 -4.96
N TYR A 199 -6.42 20.06 -5.46
CA TYR A 199 -5.17 20.21 -6.19
C TYR A 199 -5.42 20.36 -7.69
N GLU A 200 -6.16 21.39 -8.08
CA GLU A 200 -6.60 21.62 -9.45
C GLU A 200 -5.45 21.71 -10.47
N ALA A 201 -4.33 22.31 -10.08
CA ALA A 201 -3.16 22.44 -10.95
C ALA A 201 -2.58 21.09 -11.40
N PHE A 202 -2.67 20.06 -10.54
CA PHE A 202 -2.22 18.71 -10.85
C PHE A 202 -3.35 17.85 -11.41
N TRP A 203 -4.52 17.87 -10.77
CA TRP A 203 -5.66 17.04 -11.16
C TRP A 203 -6.26 17.38 -12.52
N GLY A 204 -6.17 18.66 -12.93
CA GLY A 204 -6.78 19.14 -14.18
C GLY A 204 -6.29 18.42 -15.42
N GLU A 205 -5.02 18.02 -15.45
CA GLU A 205 -4.45 17.25 -16.57
C GLU A 205 -5.07 15.85 -16.63
N PHE A 206 -5.21 15.18 -15.51
CA PHE A 206 -5.83 13.85 -15.44
C PHE A 206 -7.34 13.89 -15.70
N ALA A 207 -8.03 14.97 -15.34
CA ALA A 207 -9.44 15.13 -15.65
C ALA A 207 -9.72 15.17 -17.16
N SER A 208 -8.78 15.68 -17.95
CA SER A 208 -8.88 15.75 -19.41
C SER A 208 -8.40 14.48 -20.14
N GLY A 209 -7.85 13.50 -19.41
CA GLY A 209 -7.20 12.32 -19.97
C GLY A 209 -5.82 12.60 -20.58
N SER A 210 -5.25 13.76 -20.31
CA SER A 210 -3.89 14.09 -20.72
C SER A 210 -2.86 13.41 -19.83
N VAL A 211 -1.70 13.06 -20.39
CA VAL A 211 -0.54 12.65 -19.60
C VAL A 211 0.26 13.91 -19.29
N PRO A 212 0.60 14.19 -18.03
CA PRO A 212 1.38 15.37 -17.69
C PRO A 212 2.71 15.40 -18.45
N ALA A 213 2.99 16.49 -19.14
CA ALA A 213 4.26 16.67 -19.83
C ALA A 213 5.40 16.96 -18.85
N VAL A 214 5.08 17.57 -17.73
CA VAL A 214 6.01 17.87 -16.64
C VAL A 214 5.44 17.31 -15.35
N VAL A 215 6.18 16.43 -14.72
CA VAL A 215 5.78 15.84 -13.43
C VAL A 215 6.46 16.64 -12.33
N HIS A 216 5.69 16.97 -11.29
CA HIS A 216 6.19 17.77 -10.18
C HIS A 216 7.35 17.08 -9.46
N PRO A 217 8.41 17.84 -9.13
CA PRO A 217 9.65 17.24 -8.67
C PRO A 217 9.63 16.69 -7.25
N ALA A 218 8.65 17.06 -6.43
CA ALA A 218 8.72 16.76 -4.99
C ALA A 218 7.66 15.76 -4.54
N HIS A 219 8.09 14.80 -3.76
CA HIS A 219 7.42 13.77 -2.99
C HIS A 219 6.33 13.00 -3.74
N ALA A 220 6.77 12.01 -4.52
CA ALA A 220 5.91 11.16 -5.33
C ALA A 220 4.76 10.51 -4.54
N TYR A 221 5.03 10.05 -3.32
CA TYR A 221 4.03 9.49 -2.42
C TYR A 221 2.86 10.45 -2.19
N SER A 222 3.13 11.71 -1.82
CA SER A 222 2.10 12.70 -1.53
C SER A 222 1.28 13.05 -2.75
N HIS A 223 1.91 13.13 -3.94
CA HIS A 223 1.19 13.35 -5.20
C HIS A 223 0.23 12.19 -5.52
N VAL A 224 0.66 10.94 -5.32
CA VAL A 224 -0.22 9.78 -5.47
C VAL A 224 -1.33 9.81 -4.40
N ASN A 225 -0.99 10.18 -3.16
CA ASN A 225 -1.97 10.32 -2.08
C ASN A 225 -3.00 11.42 -2.38
N SER A 226 -2.66 12.44 -3.18
CA SER A 226 -3.64 13.46 -3.60
C SER A 226 -4.78 12.89 -4.45
N PHE A 227 -4.55 11.80 -5.21
CA PHE A 227 -5.64 11.11 -5.90
C PHE A 227 -6.63 10.47 -4.92
N CYS A 228 -6.20 10.10 -3.71
CA CYS A 228 -7.14 9.64 -2.66
C CYS A 228 -8.06 10.78 -2.21
N SER A 229 -7.56 12.03 -2.19
CA SER A 229 -8.40 13.22 -1.98
C SER A 229 -9.45 13.39 -3.09
N ALA A 230 -9.07 13.17 -4.35
CA ALA A 230 -10.02 13.19 -5.47
C ALA A 230 -11.04 12.03 -5.38
N ALA A 231 -10.61 10.83 -4.98
CA ALA A 231 -11.50 9.70 -4.79
C ALA A 231 -12.57 9.98 -3.72
N MET A 232 -12.18 10.58 -2.60
CA MET A 232 -13.12 10.99 -1.57
C MET A 232 -14.03 12.15 -2.00
N ALA A 233 -13.51 13.08 -2.82
CA ALA A 233 -14.35 14.11 -3.44
C ALA A 233 -15.44 13.47 -4.32
N TYR A 234 -15.10 12.44 -5.12
CA TYR A 234 -16.07 11.68 -5.90
C TYR A 234 -17.14 11.01 -5.00
N GLU A 235 -16.72 10.35 -3.93
CA GLU A 235 -17.65 9.67 -3.02
C GLU A 235 -18.65 10.64 -2.36
N VAL A 236 -18.22 11.87 -2.07
CA VAL A 236 -19.05 12.90 -1.43
C VAL A 236 -19.92 13.66 -2.44
N THR A 237 -19.38 14.03 -3.59
CA THR A 237 -20.08 14.91 -4.55
C THR A 237 -20.80 14.14 -5.65
N GLY A 238 -20.35 12.93 -6.00
CA GLY A 238 -20.80 12.16 -7.15
C GLY A 238 -20.32 12.72 -8.50
N GLU A 239 -19.47 13.75 -8.50
CA GLU A 239 -18.98 14.36 -9.73
C GLU A 239 -18.01 13.43 -10.46
N ARG A 240 -18.40 12.95 -11.62
CA ARG A 240 -17.65 11.99 -12.45
C ARG A 240 -16.20 12.43 -12.71
N ARG A 241 -15.95 13.73 -12.84
CA ARG A 241 -14.63 14.31 -13.04
C ARG A 241 -13.59 13.80 -12.03
N PHE A 242 -13.97 13.70 -10.75
CA PHE A 242 -13.04 13.23 -9.71
C PHE A 242 -12.70 11.75 -9.86
N LEU A 243 -13.66 10.93 -10.30
CA LEU A 243 -13.37 9.53 -10.62
C LEU A 243 -12.45 9.42 -11.84
N ASP A 244 -12.67 10.23 -12.86
CA ASP A 244 -11.82 10.24 -14.08
C ASP A 244 -10.38 10.65 -13.72
N ILE A 245 -10.17 11.62 -12.82
CA ILE A 245 -8.85 11.97 -12.27
C ILE A 245 -8.17 10.74 -11.66
N CYS A 246 -8.87 9.99 -10.82
CA CYS A 246 -8.31 8.82 -10.14
C CYS A 246 -7.97 7.69 -11.11
N VAL A 247 -8.86 7.39 -12.07
CA VAL A 247 -8.66 6.35 -13.08
C VAL A 247 -7.47 6.70 -13.99
N ASN A 248 -7.45 7.92 -14.53
CA ASN A 248 -6.37 8.37 -15.41
C ASN A 248 -5.03 8.51 -14.65
N GLY A 249 -5.07 8.95 -13.39
CA GLY A 249 -3.91 8.97 -12.50
C GLY A 249 -3.35 7.57 -12.25
N TYR A 250 -4.21 6.61 -11.96
CA TYR A 250 -3.81 5.21 -11.81
C TYR A 250 -3.17 4.68 -13.10
N ASP A 251 -3.81 4.87 -14.26
CA ASP A 251 -3.31 4.38 -15.54
C ASP A 251 -1.96 5.01 -15.89
N PHE A 252 -1.78 6.31 -15.62
CA PHE A 252 -0.49 7.00 -15.73
C PHE A 252 0.58 6.37 -14.85
N LEU A 253 0.28 6.14 -13.56
CA LEU A 253 1.24 5.54 -12.63
C LEU A 253 1.67 4.15 -13.09
N GLN A 254 0.71 3.31 -13.50
CA GLN A 254 1.01 1.95 -13.96
C GLN A 254 1.83 1.93 -15.25
N ALA A 255 1.57 2.84 -16.17
CA ALA A 255 2.21 2.87 -17.47
C ALA A 255 3.61 3.51 -17.45
N THR A 256 3.88 4.45 -16.54
CA THR A 256 5.07 5.33 -16.64
C THR A 256 5.88 5.49 -15.35
N GLN A 257 5.34 5.12 -14.17
CA GLN A 257 5.97 5.42 -12.88
C GLN A 257 6.37 4.19 -12.08
N CYS A 258 5.64 3.07 -12.25
CA CYS A 258 5.84 1.89 -11.42
C CYS A 258 6.97 0.99 -11.95
N TYR A 259 7.86 0.62 -11.06
CA TYR A 259 8.76 -0.51 -11.26
C TYR A 259 8.01 -1.85 -11.23
N ALA A 260 8.67 -2.93 -11.63
CA ALA A 260 8.09 -4.27 -11.61
C ALA A 260 7.56 -4.69 -10.24
N THR A 261 8.16 -4.19 -9.15
CA THR A 261 7.73 -4.42 -7.77
C THR A 261 6.39 -3.75 -7.43
N GLY A 262 5.94 -2.80 -8.24
CA GLY A 262 4.83 -1.90 -7.93
C GLY A 262 5.26 -0.62 -7.22
N GLY A 263 6.49 -0.56 -6.70
CA GLY A 263 7.07 0.65 -6.11
C GLY A 263 7.30 1.73 -7.17
N PHE A 264 7.35 3.00 -6.76
CA PHE A 264 7.47 4.16 -7.63
C PHE A 264 8.20 5.31 -6.93
N GLY A 265 8.55 6.33 -7.69
CA GLY A 265 9.10 7.58 -7.17
C GLY A 265 10.60 7.51 -6.86
N PRO A 266 11.49 7.31 -7.89
CA PRO A 266 12.93 7.40 -7.67
C PRO A 266 13.33 8.77 -7.12
N ASP A 267 14.17 8.77 -6.08
CA ASP A 267 14.52 9.95 -5.29
C ASP A 267 13.29 10.79 -4.89
N GLU A 268 12.19 10.09 -4.53
CA GLU A 268 10.89 10.65 -4.13
C GLU A 268 10.23 11.55 -5.19
N ARG A 269 10.44 11.24 -6.49
CA ARG A 269 9.92 12.08 -7.59
C ARG A 269 9.10 11.25 -8.58
N LEU A 270 8.07 11.86 -9.13
CA LEU A 270 7.43 11.36 -10.34
C LEU A 270 8.28 11.79 -11.55
N MET A 271 8.48 10.87 -12.48
CA MET A 271 9.38 11.07 -13.62
C MET A 271 8.62 11.43 -14.90
N PRO A 272 9.21 12.27 -15.78
CA PRO A 272 8.68 12.44 -17.14
C PRO A 272 8.68 11.10 -17.89
N ASP A 273 7.68 10.90 -18.78
CA ASP A 273 7.61 9.72 -19.64
C ASP A 273 8.52 9.87 -20.88
N ASP A 274 9.80 10.03 -20.63
CA ASP A 274 10.87 10.22 -21.63
C ASP A 274 12.04 9.23 -21.46
N GLY A 275 11.83 8.16 -20.69
CA GLY A 275 12.87 7.21 -20.32
C GLY A 275 13.60 7.58 -19.03
N SER A 276 13.16 8.60 -18.31
CA SER A 276 13.74 8.99 -17.03
C SER A 276 13.62 7.89 -15.98
N LEU A 277 12.54 7.07 -16.01
CA LEU A 277 12.40 5.95 -15.10
C LEU A 277 13.51 4.91 -15.32
N GLY A 278 13.81 4.55 -16.56
CA GLY A 278 14.91 3.63 -16.91
C GLY A 278 16.29 4.20 -16.58
N ARG A 279 16.49 5.51 -16.82
CA ARG A 279 17.73 6.19 -16.45
C ARG A 279 17.93 6.29 -14.94
N SER A 280 16.86 6.36 -14.15
CA SER A 280 16.96 6.42 -12.69
C SER A 280 17.71 5.23 -12.10
N LEU A 281 17.65 4.06 -12.73
CA LEU A 281 18.41 2.87 -12.32
C LEU A 281 19.93 3.07 -12.34
N GLU A 282 20.43 4.10 -13.07
CA GLU A 282 21.85 4.44 -13.14
C GLU A 282 22.25 5.56 -12.19
N VAL A 283 21.33 6.51 -11.94
CA VAL A 283 21.69 7.80 -11.31
C VAL A 283 21.06 8.01 -9.93
N CYS A 284 19.95 7.34 -9.61
CA CYS A 284 19.29 7.48 -8.32
C CYS A 284 19.87 6.53 -7.27
N SER A 285 19.87 6.96 -6.02
CA SER A 285 20.25 6.13 -4.88
C SER A 285 19.08 5.33 -4.33
N TYR A 286 17.87 5.84 -4.51
CA TYR A 286 16.62 5.27 -4.01
C TYR A 286 15.60 5.21 -5.15
N HIS A 287 14.84 4.12 -5.24
CA HIS A 287 13.94 3.90 -6.40
C HIS A 287 12.45 3.88 -6.01
N ALA A 288 12.14 3.56 -4.77
CA ALA A 288 10.77 3.55 -4.29
C ALA A 288 10.74 3.78 -2.79
N GLU A 289 9.83 4.62 -2.33
CA GLU A 289 9.48 4.77 -0.93
C GLU A 289 8.48 3.67 -0.56
N GLU A 290 8.97 2.59 0.07
CA GLU A 290 8.23 1.33 0.16
C GLU A 290 6.96 1.42 1.02
N PRO A 291 6.98 1.81 2.33
CA PRO A 291 5.75 1.84 3.13
C PRO A 291 4.79 2.96 2.71
N CYS A 292 5.25 4.19 2.58
CA CYS A 292 4.37 5.29 2.20
C CYS A 292 3.81 5.11 0.78
N GLY A 293 4.63 4.61 -0.15
CA GLY A 293 4.19 4.28 -1.50
C GLY A 293 3.15 3.17 -1.52
N ALA A 294 3.32 2.12 -0.69
CA ALA A 294 2.33 1.06 -0.55
C ALA A 294 1.02 1.60 0.04
N TRP A 295 1.09 2.43 1.07
CA TRP A 295 -0.07 3.08 1.68
C TRP A 295 -0.91 3.88 0.66
N ALA A 296 -0.27 4.74 -0.14
CA ALA A 296 -0.96 5.50 -1.19
C ALA A 296 -1.57 4.58 -2.25
N GLY A 297 -0.81 3.58 -2.72
CA GLY A 297 -1.27 2.62 -3.73
C GLY A 297 -2.43 1.75 -3.26
N PHE A 298 -2.40 1.29 -2.01
CA PHE A 298 -3.48 0.53 -1.38
C PHE A 298 -4.77 1.34 -1.30
N LYS A 299 -4.69 2.59 -0.82
CA LYS A 299 -5.86 3.47 -0.72
C LYS A 299 -6.44 3.78 -2.10
N LEU A 300 -5.63 4.26 -3.03
CA LEU A 300 -6.10 4.61 -4.37
C LEU A 300 -6.75 3.41 -5.07
N SER A 301 -6.07 2.26 -5.06
CA SER A 301 -6.61 1.04 -5.66
C SER A 301 -7.88 0.56 -4.97
N GLY A 302 -7.94 0.62 -3.63
CA GLY A 302 -9.13 0.29 -2.85
C GLY A 302 -10.32 1.18 -3.18
N TYR A 303 -10.12 2.51 -3.28
CA TYR A 303 -11.16 3.45 -3.72
C TYR A 303 -11.64 3.16 -5.14
N LEU A 304 -10.72 2.84 -6.05
CA LEU A 304 -11.07 2.52 -7.44
C LEU A 304 -11.84 1.21 -7.55
N ILE A 305 -11.45 0.16 -6.83
CA ILE A 305 -12.23 -1.10 -6.77
C ILE A 305 -13.65 -0.81 -6.25
N GLN A 306 -13.76 -0.05 -5.18
CA GLN A 306 -15.07 0.25 -4.57
C GLN A 306 -15.94 1.11 -5.49
N SER A 307 -15.36 2.12 -6.15
CA SER A 307 -16.11 3.06 -6.99
C SER A 307 -16.50 2.51 -8.35
N THR A 308 -15.69 1.60 -8.93
CA THR A 308 -15.89 1.09 -10.30
C THR A 308 -16.33 -0.37 -10.36
N GLY A 309 -16.00 -1.16 -9.34
CA GLY A 309 -16.17 -2.61 -9.36
C GLY A 309 -15.16 -3.36 -10.23
N GLU A 310 -14.13 -2.70 -10.77
CA GLU A 310 -13.17 -3.31 -11.69
C GLU A 310 -12.06 -4.07 -10.97
N ALA A 311 -11.82 -5.32 -11.38
CA ALA A 311 -10.80 -6.21 -10.81
C ALA A 311 -9.37 -5.76 -11.05
N ARG A 312 -9.10 -5.04 -12.17
CA ARG A 312 -7.75 -4.65 -12.60
C ARG A 312 -6.97 -3.82 -11.57
N PHE A 313 -7.67 -3.07 -10.74
CA PHE A 313 -7.05 -2.25 -9.70
C PHE A 313 -6.43 -3.10 -8.58
N GLY A 314 -6.83 -4.36 -8.43
CA GLY A 314 -6.22 -5.32 -7.51
C GLY A 314 -4.80 -5.74 -7.89
N ASP A 315 -4.38 -5.56 -9.15
CA ASP A 315 -3.05 -5.97 -9.62
C ASP A 315 -1.93 -5.11 -9.01
N TRP A 316 -2.18 -3.82 -8.77
CA TRP A 316 -1.19 -2.98 -8.09
C TRP A 316 -1.10 -3.32 -6.60
N ILE A 317 -2.24 -3.56 -5.95
CA ILE A 317 -2.27 -4.04 -4.55
C ILE A 317 -1.43 -5.32 -4.43
N GLU A 318 -1.64 -6.30 -5.31
CA GLU A 318 -0.90 -7.57 -5.28
C GLU A 318 0.62 -7.39 -5.44
N ARG A 319 1.07 -6.53 -6.37
CA ARG A 319 2.49 -6.26 -6.57
C ARG A 319 3.12 -5.57 -5.36
N LEU A 320 2.47 -4.54 -4.82
CA LEU A 320 2.91 -3.85 -3.61
C LEU A 320 2.93 -4.81 -2.41
N TRP A 321 1.88 -5.60 -2.25
CA TRP A 321 1.77 -6.56 -1.17
C TRP A 321 2.89 -7.61 -1.18
N ILE A 322 3.23 -8.14 -2.34
CA ILE A 322 4.22 -9.24 -2.45
C ILE A 322 5.66 -8.71 -2.43
N ASN A 323 5.95 -7.67 -3.20
CA ASN A 323 7.33 -7.29 -3.50
C ASN A 323 7.84 -6.08 -2.71
N THR A 324 6.96 -5.19 -2.25
CA THR A 324 7.32 -4.01 -1.47
C THR A 324 7.03 -4.24 0.00
N ILE A 325 5.89 -3.79 0.51
CA ILE A 325 5.57 -3.80 1.93
C ILE A 325 5.54 -5.21 2.55
N GLY A 326 4.98 -6.21 1.86
CA GLY A 326 5.00 -7.60 2.31
C GLY A 326 6.38 -8.23 2.22
N GLY A 327 7.26 -7.67 1.39
CA GLY A 327 8.69 -8.01 1.29
C GLY A 327 9.59 -7.23 2.24
N ALA A 328 9.11 -6.17 2.88
CA ALA A 328 9.94 -5.27 3.67
C ALA A 328 10.68 -5.97 4.82
N LEU A 329 11.86 -5.45 5.16
CA LEU A 329 12.57 -5.87 6.37
C LEU A 329 11.77 -5.44 7.61
N ALA A 330 11.64 -6.31 8.59
CA ALA A 330 10.94 -5.99 9.84
C ALA A 330 11.59 -4.78 10.52
N PRO A 331 10.81 -3.80 11.03
CA PRO A 331 11.35 -2.70 11.81
C PRO A 331 12.07 -3.20 13.06
N LEU A 332 13.12 -2.47 13.50
CA LEU A 332 13.84 -2.76 14.73
C LEU A 332 13.19 -2.06 15.93
N ALA A 333 13.52 -2.52 17.12
CA ALA A 333 12.99 -1.97 18.38
C ALA A 333 13.35 -0.48 18.58
N ASP A 334 14.45 0.00 17.98
CA ASP A 334 14.86 1.41 17.98
C ASP A 334 14.11 2.27 16.95
N GLY A 335 13.16 1.68 16.20
CA GLY A 335 12.34 2.35 15.19
C GLY A 335 12.93 2.37 13.78
N LYS A 336 14.10 1.78 13.55
CA LYS A 336 14.63 1.67 12.19
C LYS A 336 13.74 0.81 11.32
N ALA A 337 13.16 1.42 10.30
CA ALA A 337 12.30 0.78 9.33
C ALA A 337 13.00 0.63 7.97
N TYR A 338 12.52 -0.31 7.17
CA TYR A 338 12.83 -0.37 5.75
C TYR A 338 12.10 0.81 5.07
N TYR A 339 12.83 1.57 4.25
CA TYR A 339 12.28 2.79 3.68
C TYR A 339 12.29 2.74 2.16
N TYR A 340 13.48 2.56 1.57
CA TYR A 340 13.66 2.64 0.13
C TYR A 340 13.98 1.29 -0.51
N GLY A 341 13.25 0.97 -1.61
CA GLY A 341 13.68 -0.02 -2.57
C GLY A 341 14.90 0.47 -3.35
N ASN A 342 15.93 -0.37 -3.47
CA ASN A 342 17.12 -0.07 -4.27
C ASN A 342 17.21 -1.04 -5.44
N TYR A 343 17.03 -0.51 -6.65
CA TYR A 343 17.01 -1.29 -7.90
C TYR A 343 18.12 -0.88 -8.85
N ALA A 344 19.19 -0.24 -8.34
CA ALA A 344 20.31 0.23 -9.15
C ALA A 344 20.83 -0.85 -10.09
N ILE A 345 21.05 -0.48 -11.37
CA ILE A 345 21.52 -1.44 -12.41
C ILE A 345 22.94 -1.95 -12.12
N ALA A 346 23.72 -1.21 -11.32
CA ALA A 346 25.05 -1.63 -10.85
C ALA A 346 24.98 -2.59 -9.64
N GLY A 347 23.80 -2.92 -9.17
CA GLY A 347 23.54 -3.71 -7.97
C GLY A 347 22.98 -2.87 -6.82
N GLY A 348 22.01 -3.42 -6.12
CA GLY A 348 21.34 -2.82 -4.97
C GLY A 348 21.54 -3.62 -3.69
N THR A 349 21.10 -3.08 -2.59
CA THR A 349 21.00 -3.76 -1.29
C THR A 349 19.72 -3.37 -0.59
N ARG A 350 19.24 -4.24 0.30
CA ARG A 350 18.14 -3.91 1.19
C ARG A 350 18.71 -3.31 2.47
N GLN A 351 18.30 -2.09 2.79
CA GLN A 351 18.80 -1.37 3.97
C GLN A 351 17.65 -0.75 4.74
N ARG A 352 17.75 -0.78 6.08
CA ARG A 352 16.89 0.00 6.93
C ARG A 352 17.28 1.47 6.84
N TYR A 353 16.29 2.33 7.13
CA TYR A 353 16.54 3.75 7.15
C TYR A 353 17.66 4.10 8.16
N TRP A 354 18.54 4.99 7.76
CA TRP A 354 19.72 5.34 8.54
C TRP A 354 19.40 6.16 9.82
N GLN A 355 18.29 6.93 9.79
CA GLN A 355 17.69 7.50 11.00
C GLN A 355 16.76 6.47 11.65
N GLU A 356 16.42 6.63 12.93
CA GLU A 356 15.60 5.65 13.62
C GLU A 356 14.15 5.67 13.12
N TRP A 357 13.40 6.75 13.32
CA TRP A 357 11.96 6.82 12.99
C TRP A 357 11.71 7.64 11.72
N PRO A 358 11.54 7.05 10.55
CA PRO A 358 11.10 7.74 9.35
C PRO A 358 9.58 7.96 9.34
N CYS A 359 9.07 8.84 8.44
CA CYS A 359 7.64 8.98 8.19
C CYS A 359 6.97 7.63 7.85
N CYS A 360 7.66 6.79 7.11
CA CYS A 360 7.24 5.44 6.74
C CYS A 360 6.94 4.51 7.94
N ALA A 361 7.41 4.81 9.13
CA ALA A 361 7.07 4.03 10.33
C ALA A 361 5.57 4.10 10.63
N GLY A 362 4.94 5.26 10.42
CA GLY A 362 3.49 5.42 10.56
C GLY A 362 2.71 4.70 9.48
N SER A 363 3.12 4.86 8.22
CA SER A 363 2.49 4.16 7.08
C SER A 363 2.63 2.65 7.20
N TYR A 364 3.78 2.12 7.63
CA TYR A 364 3.98 0.70 7.83
C TYR A 364 2.94 0.09 8.78
N LEU A 365 2.63 0.76 9.89
CA LEU A 365 1.62 0.28 10.83
C LEU A 365 0.21 0.29 10.21
N GLN A 366 -0.11 1.32 9.43
CA GLN A 366 -1.38 1.41 8.70
C GLN A 366 -1.49 0.33 7.63
N ASP A 367 -0.42 0.09 6.84
CA ASP A 367 -0.37 -0.98 5.83
C ASP A 367 -0.66 -2.36 6.44
N MET A 368 -0.12 -2.64 7.64
CA MET A 368 -0.37 -3.91 8.34
C MET A 368 -1.84 -4.09 8.69
N ALA A 369 -2.53 -3.01 9.06
CA ALA A 369 -3.96 -3.07 9.33
C ALA A 369 -4.78 -3.27 8.04
N GLU A 370 -4.40 -2.60 6.94
CA GLU A 370 -5.08 -2.71 5.65
C GLU A 370 -5.00 -4.11 5.02
N TYR A 371 -4.09 -4.95 5.46
CA TYR A 371 -4.08 -6.36 5.05
C TYR A 371 -5.41 -7.08 5.30
N HIS A 372 -6.23 -6.61 6.22
CA HIS A 372 -7.50 -7.22 6.54
C HIS A 372 -8.64 -6.78 5.61
N ASN A 373 -8.60 -5.57 5.07
CA ASN A 373 -9.72 -5.04 4.26
C ASN A 373 -9.48 -4.98 2.75
N LEU A 374 -8.30 -5.42 2.27
CA LEU A 374 -7.97 -5.46 0.83
C LEU A 374 -8.11 -6.84 0.19
N ILE A 375 -8.30 -7.90 0.99
CA ILE A 375 -8.40 -9.27 0.47
C ILE A 375 -9.77 -9.51 -0.17
N TYR A 376 -10.82 -9.00 0.45
CA TYR A 376 -12.21 -9.23 0.03
C TYR A 376 -12.99 -7.94 -0.09
N PHE A 377 -13.94 -7.95 -1.03
CA PHE A 377 -14.95 -6.91 -1.19
C PHE A 377 -16.33 -7.54 -1.31
N THR A 378 -17.38 -6.76 -1.05
CA THR A 378 -18.77 -7.22 -1.20
C THR A 378 -19.62 -6.14 -1.88
N GLY A 379 -20.64 -6.56 -2.62
CA GLY A 379 -21.62 -5.68 -3.27
C GLY A 379 -22.51 -6.47 -4.22
N ASP A 380 -23.73 -6.00 -4.44
CA ASP A 380 -24.74 -6.61 -5.32
C ASP A 380 -24.95 -8.14 -5.09
N GLY A 381 -24.99 -8.55 -3.81
CA GLY A 381 -25.15 -9.96 -3.46
C GLY A 381 -23.97 -10.84 -3.84
N ALA A 382 -22.77 -10.27 -4.03
CA ALA A 382 -21.56 -10.99 -4.37
C ALA A 382 -20.47 -10.83 -3.32
N LEU A 383 -19.66 -11.88 -3.13
CA LEU A 383 -18.36 -11.83 -2.48
C LEU A 383 -17.26 -11.77 -3.55
N CYS A 384 -16.39 -10.76 -3.48
CA CYS A 384 -15.26 -10.61 -4.38
C CYS A 384 -13.95 -10.99 -3.68
N VAL A 385 -13.23 -11.97 -4.21
CA VAL A 385 -11.91 -12.42 -3.75
C VAL A 385 -10.85 -11.68 -4.57
N ASN A 386 -10.24 -10.65 -3.97
CA ASN A 386 -9.27 -9.78 -4.65
C ASN A 386 -7.84 -10.32 -4.54
N LEU A 387 -7.44 -10.83 -3.37
CA LEU A 387 -6.08 -11.33 -3.15
C LEU A 387 -6.08 -12.79 -2.70
N PHE A 388 -5.02 -13.51 -3.06
CA PHE A 388 -4.83 -14.91 -2.71
C PHE A 388 -3.95 -15.03 -1.47
N VAL A 389 -4.58 -14.84 -0.30
CA VAL A 389 -3.93 -14.81 1.01
C VAL A 389 -4.67 -15.72 1.98
N ALA A 390 -3.94 -16.54 2.73
CA ALA A 390 -4.51 -17.43 3.73
C ALA A 390 -5.28 -16.62 4.79
N SER A 391 -6.61 -16.70 4.74
CA SER A 391 -7.52 -15.84 5.52
C SER A 391 -8.92 -16.42 5.63
N GLU A 392 -9.71 -15.83 6.50
CA GLU A 392 -11.15 -16.09 6.62
C GLU A 392 -11.93 -14.78 6.56
N VAL A 393 -13.11 -14.83 5.96
CA VAL A 393 -14.08 -13.73 5.96
C VAL A 393 -15.46 -14.27 6.36
N GLU A 394 -16.17 -13.50 7.17
CA GLU A 394 -17.53 -13.79 7.59
C GLU A 394 -18.47 -12.68 7.14
N TRP A 395 -19.62 -13.08 6.60
CA TRP A 395 -20.68 -12.13 6.23
C TRP A 395 -22.07 -12.77 6.34
N ASP A 396 -23.07 -11.92 6.34
CA ASP A 396 -24.47 -12.35 6.24
C ASP A 396 -24.91 -12.26 4.78
N CYS A 397 -25.51 -13.34 4.27
CA CYS A 397 -26.11 -13.39 2.95
C CYS A 397 -27.61 -13.66 3.11
N ASP A 398 -28.42 -12.61 3.10
CA ASP A 398 -29.88 -12.67 3.24
C ASP A 398 -30.35 -13.47 4.46
N GLY A 399 -29.70 -13.28 5.60
CA GLY A 399 -30.00 -13.96 6.87
C GLY A 399 -29.31 -15.32 7.04
N VAL A 400 -28.48 -15.73 6.09
CA VAL A 400 -27.61 -16.92 6.21
C VAL A 400 -26.20 -16.48 6.55
N ALA A 401 -25.73 -16.88 7.74
CA ALA A 401 -24.33 -16.67 8.13
C ALA A 401 -23.41 -17.52 7.25
N VAL A 402 -22.47 -16.88 6.60
CA VAL A 402 -21.49 -17.51 5.70
C VAL A 402 -20.10 -17.19 6.18
N ARG A 403 -19.24 -18.21 6.26
CA ARG A 403 -17.79 -18.08 6.44
C ARG A 403 -17.10 -18.69 5.23
N LEU A 404 -16.19 -17.93 4.61
CA LEU A 404 -15.28 -18.45 3.60
C LEU A 404 -13.87 -18.51 4.18
N THR A 405 -13.27 -19.70 4.11
CA THR A 405 -11.87 -19.93 4.49
C THR A 405 -11.03 -20.10 3.24
N GLN A 406 -10.08 -19.21 3.03
CA GLN A 406 -9.10 -19.28 1.96
C GLN A 406 -7.82 -19.95 2.46
N THR A 407 -7.49 -21.11 1.87
CA THR A 407 -6.27 -21.86 2.15
C THR A 407 -5.34 -21.76 0.97
N THR A 408 -4.15 -21.20 1.17
CA THR A 408 -3.17 -21.03 0.11
C THR A 408 -1.75 -20.89 0.66
N ARG A 409 -0.76 -21.23 -0.15
CA ARG A 409 0.66 -20.88 0.02
C ARG A 409 1.15 -19.99 -1.14
N PHE A 410 0.22 -19.37 -1.85
CA PHE A 410 0.56 -18.43 -2.90
C PHE A 410 1.47 -17.30 -2.36
N PRO A 411 2.52 -16.89 -3.08
CA PRO A 411 2.91 -17.30 -4.45
C PRO A 411 3.84 -18.53 -4.53
N HIS A 412 4.13 -19.23 -3.44
CA HIS A 412 4.96 -20.45 -3.46
C HIS A 412 4.24 -21.65 -4.07
N GLU A 413 2.92 -21.66 -4.07
CA GLU A 413 2.07 -22.61 -4.75
C GLU A 413 1.13 -21.88 -5.71
N GLU A 414 0.89 -22.48 -6.87
CA GLU A 414 0.18 -21.85 -7.99
C GLU A 414 -1.33 -22.04 -7.87
N GLY A 415 -1.93 -21.58 -6.75
CA GLY A 415 -3.36 -21.68 -6.56
C GLY A 415 -3.84 -21.41 -5.14
N THR A 416 -5.14 -21.51 -4.98
CA THR A 416 -5.85 -21.34 -3.69
C THR A 416 -7.10 -22.21 -3.64
N SER A 417 -7.52 -22.60 -2.45
CA SER A 417 -8.81 -23.23 -2.17
C SER A 417 -9.66 -22.30 -1.30
N LEU A 418 -10.93 -22.17 -1.61
CA LEU A 418 -11.93 -21.36 -0.92
C LEU A 418 -13.05 -22.29 -0.43
N ARG A 419 -13.11 -22.55 0.88
CA ARG A 419 -14.11 -23.42 1.47
C ARG A 419 -15.18 -22.62 2.20
N LEU A 420 -16.44 -22.97 1.92
CA LEU A 420 -17.62 -22.36 2.54
C LEU A 420 -18.07 -23.17 3.76
N ALA A 421 -18.37 -22.45 4.86
CA ALA A 421 -19.12 -22.97 5.99
C ALA A 421 -20.38 -22.10 6.16
N MET A 422 -21.56 -22.74 6.18
CA MET A 422 -22.84 -22.03 6.07
C MET A 422 -23.89 -22.64 7.00
N GLY A 423 -24.75 -21.78 7.55
CA GLY A 423 -25.89 -22.23 8.37
C GLY A 423 -27.10 -22.74 7.59
N GLY A 424 -27.07 -22.65 6.25
CA GLY A 424 -28.14 -23.05 5.32
C GLY A 424 -27.68 -22.88 3.88
N GLU A 425 -28.58 -23.16 2.93
CA GLU A 425 -28.30 -22.89 1.52
C GLU A 425 -28.56 -21.42 1.20
N ALA A 426 -27.72 -20.79 0.39
CA ALA A 426 -27.91 -19.44 -0.10
C ALA A 426 -27.38 -19.28 -1.53
N ARG A 427 -28.03 -18.43 -2.33
CA ARG A 427 -27.58 -18.11 -3.69
C ARG A 427 -26.82 -16.79 -3.66
N PHE A 428 -25.58 -16.80 -4.09
CA PHE A 428 -24.77 -15.60 -4.31
C PHE A 428 -23.66 -15.88 -5.33
N ALA A 429 -23.09 -14.80 -5.86
CA ALA A 429 -21.93 -14.89 -6.72
C ALA A 429 -20.64 -14.81 -5.90
N VAL A 430 -19.69 -15.70 -6.18
CA VAL A 430 -18.29 -15.54 -5.79
C VAL A 430 -17.52 -15.05 -7.02
N LYS A 431 -17.00 -13.83 -6.93
CA LYS A 431 -16.20 -13.19 -7.99
C LYS A 431 -14.72 -13.29 -7.61
N ILE A 432 -13.92 -13.93 -8.43
CA ILE A 432 -12.50 -14.18 -8.17
C ILE A 432 -11.68 -13.34 -9.14
N ARG A 433 -10.77 -12.52 -8.64
CA ARG A 433 -9.91 -11.71 -9.50
C ARG A 433 -9.05 -12.61 -10.39
N VAL A 434 -9.06 -12.32 -11.69
CA VAL A 434 -8.11 -12.89 -12.65
C VAL A 434 -6.95 -11.89 -12.77
N PRO A 435 -5.77 -12.19 -12.20
CA PRO A 435 -4.63 -11.27 -12.26
C PRO A 435 -4.25 -10.94 -13.70
N GLY A 436 -3.80 -9.71 -13.96
CA GLY A 436 -3.40 -9.29 -15.30
C GLY A 436 -2.20 -10.05 -15.88
N TRP A 437 -1.42 -10.71 -15.03
CA TRP A 437 -0.24 -11.48 -15.42
C TRP A 437 -0.53 -12.95 -15.70
N VAL A 438 -1.69 -13.50 -15.31
CA VAL A 438 -1.97 -14.94 -15.39
C VAL A 438 -2.45 -15.33 -16.79
N GLU A 439 -1.92 -16.44 -17.29
CA GLU A 439 -2.41 -17.11 -18.49
C GLU A 439 -2.92 -18.50 -18.10
N GLY A 440 -4.15 -18.82 -18.52
CA GLY A 440 -4.72 -20.15 -18.28
C GLY A 440 -5.19 -20.39 -16.82
N MET A 441 -5.65 -19.34 -16.12
CA MET A 441 -6.34 -19.51 -14.83
C MET A 441 -7.53 -20.44 -15.01
N ALA A 442 -7.73 -21.37 -14.07
CA ALA A 442 -8.86 -22.28 -14.04
C ALA A 442 -9.55 -22.22 -12.67
N VAL A 443 -10.86 -22.40 -12.68
CA VAL A 443 -11.71 -22.43 -11.48
C VAL A 443 -12.55 -23.68 -11.52
N GLY A 444 -12.60 -24.42 -10.42
CA GLY A 444 -13.46 -25.60 -10.24
C GLY A 444 -14.27 -25.52 -8.95
N VAL A 445 -15.32 -26.29 -8.85
CA VAL A 445 -16.13 -26.43 -7.63
C VAL A 445 -16.28 -27.90 -7.28
N ASN A 446 -15.95 -28.26 -6.04
CA ASN A 446 -16.03 -29.64 -5.53
C ASN A 446 -15.25 -30.64 -6.39
N GLY A 447 -14.12 -30.22 -6.97
CA GLY A 447 -13.25 -31.04 -7.81
C GLY A 447 -13.67 -31.12 -9.29
N GLU A 448 -14.72 -30.41 -9.69
CA GLU A 448 -15.16 -30.34 -11.09
C GLU A 448 -14.80 -28.97 -11.68
N ASP A 449 -14.07 -28.97 -12.81
CA ASP A 449 -13.69 -27.76 -13.52
C ASP A 449 -14.94 -27.05 -14.10
N LEU A 450 -14.96 -25.74 -14.01
CA LEU A 450 -16.03 -24.91 -14.55
C LEU A 450 -15.63 -24.29 -15.88
N ALA A 451 -16.56 -24.33 -16.85
CA ALA A 451 -16.42 -23.59 -18.11
C ALA A 451 -16.85 -22.12 -17.92
N ILE A 452 -15.99 -21.33 -17.26
CA ILE A 452 -16.22 -19.90 -17.04
C ILE A 452 -15.06 -19.08 -17.65
N ASP A 453 -15.36 -17.83 -17.99
CA ASP A 453 -14.38 -16.92 -18.53
C ASP A 453 -13.40 -16.42 -17.44
N CYS A 454 -12.12 -16.75 -17.60
CA CYS A 454 -11.03 -16.25 -16.76
C CYS A 454 -10.19 -15.25 -17.57
N VAL A 455 -10.74 -14.04 -17.80
CA VAL A 455 -10.08 -12.98 -18.58
C VAL A 455 -9.17 -12.14 -17.68
N PRO A 456 -7.86 -12.01 -17.97
CA PRO A 456 -6.95 -11.17 -17.17
C PRO A 456 -7.47 -9.75 -16.93
N GLY A 457 -7.38 -9.28 -15.70
CA GLY A 457 -7.89 -7.97 -15.25
C GLY A 457 -9.40 -7.91 -15.05
N LYS A 458 -10.11 -9.03 -15.13
CA LYS A 458 -11.55 -9.14 -14.87
C LYS A 458 -11.85 -10.04 -13.67
N TRP A 459 -13.12 -10.13 -13.31
CA TRP A 459 -13.62 -11.11 -12.35
C TRP A 459 -14.05 -12.39 -13.06
N ALA A 460 -13.55 -13.55 -12.64
CA ALA A 460 -14.17 -14.83 -12.91
C ALA A 460 -15.37 -15.00 -11.96
N VAL A 461 -16.54 -15.29 -12.49
CA VAL A 461 -17.79 -15.26 -11.73
C VAL A 461 -18.38 -16.66 -11.59
N VAL A 462 -18.59 -17.10 -10.35
CA VAL A 462 -19.29 -18.34 -10.01
C VAL A 462 -20.59 -18.00 -9.27
N ASP A 463 -21.70 -17.95 -9.97
CA ASP A 463 -23.04 -17.69 -9.40
C ASP A 463 -23.82 -18.98 -9.30
N ARG A 464 -24.11 -19.40 -8.08
CA ARG A 464 -24.87 -20.64 -7.82
C ARG A 464 -25.52 -20.63 -6.43
N VAL A 465 -26.36 -21.64 -6.16
CA VAL A 465 -26.75 -21.97 -4.79
C VAL A 465 -25.58 -22.70 -4.11
N TRP A 466 -25.11 -22.17 -3.01
CA TRP A 466 -24.03 -22.71 -2.21
C TRP A 466 -24.56 -23.51 -1.03
N ARG A 467 -23.80 -24.51 -0.61
CA ARG A 467 -24.07 -25.37 0.55
C ARG A 467 -22.90 -25.43 1.48
N ASP A 468 -23.18 -25.80 2.71
CA ASP A 468 -22.12 -26.06 3.70
C ASP A 468 -21.12 -27.09 3.19
N GLY A 469 -19.84 -26.76 3.28
CA GLY A 469 -18.72 -27.58 2.82
C GLY A 469 -18.36 -27.46 1.33
N ASP A 470 -19.10 -26.70 0.52
CA ASP A 470 -18.68 -26.44 -0.87
C ASP A 470 -17.30 -25.80 -0.93
N GLU A 471 -16.51 -26.22 -1.91
CA GLU A 471 -15.11 -25.79 -2.08
C GLU A 471 -14.86 -25.32 -3.51
N ILE A 472 -14.25 -24.13 -3.66
CA ILE A 472 -13.81 -23.59 -4.94
C ILE A 472 -12.30 -23.77 -5.02
N GLY A 473 -11.82 -24.52 -6.01
CA GLY A 473 -10.40 -24.60 -6.36
C GLY A 473 -10.04 -23.57 -7.43
N VAL A 474 -8.93 -22.86 -7.25
CA VAL A 474 -8.40 -21.89 -8.22
C VAL A 474 -6.97 -22.26 -8.57
N SER A 475 -6.70 -22.45 -9.85
CA SER A 475 -5.35 -22.65 -10.39
C SER A 475 -4.82 -21.35 -10.98
N LEU A 476 -3.60 -20.96 -10.61
CA LEU A 476 -2.93 -19.72 -11.00
C LEU A 476 -1.54 -20.03 -11.59
N PRO A 477 -1.46 -20.52 -12.83
CA PRO A 477 -0.18 -20.86 -13.45
C PRO A 477 0.74 -19.64 -13.52
N MET A 478 1.98 -19.77 -13.05
CA MET A 478 2.96 -18.68 -13.01
C MET A 478 4.05 -18.90 -14.06
N ALA A 479 4.03 -18.08 -15.10
CA ALA A 479 5.08 -18.05 -16.11
C ALA A 479 6.21 -17.08 -15.74
N LEU A 480 7.43 -17.39 -16.15
CA LEU A 480 8.57 -16.49 -16.08
C LEU A 480 8.50 -15.47 -17.23
N ARG A 481 8.60 -14.18 -16.90
CA ARG A 481 8.50 -13.08 -17.87
C ARG A 481 9.56 -12.02 -17.61
N ALA A 482 9.96 -11.29 -18.65
CA ALA A 482 10.72 -10.05 -18.55
C ALA A 482 9.74 -8.85 -18.57
N VAL A 483 9.89 -7.95 -17.62
CA VAL A 483 9.09 -6.72 -17.51
C VAL A 483 10.03 -5.54 -17.68
N ALA A 484 9.92 -4.83 -18.81
CA ALA A 484 10.72 -3.64 -19.09
C ALA A 484 10.46 -2.55 -18.04
N VAL A 485 11.49 -1.78 -17.71
CA VAL A 485 11.37 -0.68 -16.75
C VAL A 485 10.51 0.45 -17.30
N ASP A 486 10.65 0.76 -18.58
CA ASP A 486 9.84 1.71 -19.34
C ASP A 486 9.84 1.36 -20.83
N ARG A 487 9.02 2.06 -21.62
CA ARG A 487 8.91 1.81 -23.06
C ARG A 487 10.15 2.26 -23.86
N GLN A 488 10.94 3.19 -23.30
CA GLN A 488 12.14 3.71 -23.94
C GLN A 488 13.34 2.77 -23.75
N HIS A 489 13.28 1.90 -22.71
CA HIS A 489 14.31 0.91 -22.39
C HIS A 489 13.74 -0.53 -22.42
N PRO A 490 13.22 -1.03 -23.55
CA PRO A 490 12.52 -2.31 -23.63
C PRO A 490 13.38 -3.53 -23.29
N GLN A 491 14.72 -3.35 -23.27
CA GLN A 491 15.67 -4.42 -22.90
C GLN A 491 16.17 -4.31 -21.45
N ARG A 492 15.90 -3.18 -20.80
CA ARG A 492 16.21 -3.01 -19.38
C ARG A 492 15.02 -3.52 -18.59
N ALA A 493 15.11 -4.73 -18.09
CA ALA A 493 13.97 -5.45 -17.56
C ALA A 493 14.27 -6.16 -16.23
N ALA A 494 13.24 -6.24 -15.40
CA ALA A 494 13.17 -7.15 -14.28
C ALA A 494 12.63 -8.51 -14.73
N LEU A 495 13.07 -9.59 -14.09
CA LEU A 495 12.53 -10.93 -14.29
C LEU A 495 11.49 -11.22 -13.21
N VAL A 496 10.31 -11.67 -13.63
CA VAL A 496 9.19 -11.95 -12.73
C VAL A 496 8.61 -13.33 -12.98
N CYS A 497 8.19 -14.00 -11.91
CA CYS A 497 7.42 -15.25 -12.00
C CYS A 497 6.05 -15.02 -11.38
N GLY A 498 4.98 -15.04 -12.20
CA GLY A 498 3.69 -14.52 -11.78
C GLY A 498 3.82 -13.06 -11.31
N PRO A 499 3.41 -12.72 -10.07
CA PRO A 499 3.56 -11.37 -9.51
C PRO A 499 4.92 -11.15 -8.80
N VAL A 500 5.75 -12.18 -8.65
CA VAL A 500 6.98 -12.14 -7.83
C VAL A 500 8.15 -11.63 -8.64
N VAL A 501 8.79 -10.56 -8.17
CA VAL A 501 10.05 -10.07 -8.73
C VAL A 501 11.21 -10.92 -8.23
N LEU A 502 12.02 -11.37 -9.18
CA LEU A 502 13.21 -12.18 -8.93
C LEU A 502 14.45 -11.30 -8.94
N ALA A 503 15.38 -11.61 -8.05
CA ALA A 503 16.67 -10.96 -7.99
C ALA A 503 17.81 -11.97 -8.07
N GLN A 504 18.94 -11.55 -8.62
CA GLN A 504 20.16 -12.34 -8.71
C GLN A 504 21.08 -12.02 -7.54
N ASP A 505 21.63 -13.05 -6.91
CA ASP A 505 22.62 -12.92 -5.84
C ASP A 505 23.97 -12.43 -6.40
N GLU A 506 24.43 -11.25 -5.98
CA GLU A 506 25.71 -10.67 -6.38
C GLU A 506 26.91 -11.39 -5.74
N ALA A 507 26.75 -11.95 -4.54
CA ALA A 507 27.84 -12.64 -3.85
C ALA A 507 28.36 -13.86 -4.64
N CYS A 508 27.49 -14.50 -5.43
CA CYS A 508 27.84 -15.65 -6.26
C CYS A 508 28.45 -15.28 -7.60
N CYS A 509 28.34 -14.03 -8.04
CA CYS A 509 28.90 -13.62 -9.33
C CYS A 509 29.05 -12.09 -9.44
N ARG A 510 30.15 -11.66 -10.02
CA ARG A 510 30.45 -10.24 -10.25
C ARG A 510 29.82 -9.68 -11.55
N ARG A 511 28.86 -10.40 -12.15
CA ARG A 511 28.24 -9.99 -13.42
C ARG A 511 26.74 -10.25 -13.38
N PRO A 512 25.93 -9.26 -13.76
CA PRO A 512 24.49 -9.44 -13.88
C PRO A 512 24.16 -10.45 -14.99
N PHE A 513 23.01 -11.07 -14.86
CA PHE A 513 22.45 -11.93 -15.89
C PHE A 513 22.23 -11.13 -17.18
N SER A 514 22.56 -11.74 -18.31
CA SER A 514 22.23 -11.22 -19.63
C SER A 514 21.81 -12.37 -20.56
N ILE A 515 20.94 -12.07 -21.51
CA ILE A 515 20.42 -13.01 -22.49
C ILE A 515 20.22 -12.30 -23.81
N ALA A 516 20.57 -12.96 -24.92
CA ALA A 516 20.30 -12.41 -26.24
C ALA A 516 18.78 -12.28 -26.46
N PRO A 517 18.30 -11.20 -27.10
CA PRO A 517 16.86 -10.92 -27.27
C PRO A 517 16.06 -12.05 -27.90
N GLU A 518 16.68 -12.78 -28.81
CA GLU A 518 16.08 -13.91 -29.56
C GLU A 518 16.03 -15.21 -28.76
N THR A 519 16.67 -15.24 -27.59
CA THR A 519 16.76 -16.45 -26.77
C THR A 519 15.56 -16.49 -25.81
N ALA A 520 14.81 -17.57 -25.83
CA ALA A 520 13.73 -17.78 -24.89
C ALA A 520 14.27 -17.89 -23.43
N LEU A 521 13.60 -17.28 -22.48
CA LEU A 521 14.04 -17.22 -21.08
C LEU A 521 14.22 -18.60 -20.46
N ASP A 522 13.33 -19.54 -20.76
CA ASP A 522 13.33 -20.92 -20.27
C ASP A 522 14.55 -21.74 -20.71
N THR A 523 15.23 -21.35 -21.79
CA THR A 523 16.49 -21.98 -22.22
C THR A 523 17.68 -21.60 -21.33
N ARG A 524 17.57 -20.47 -20.62
CA ARG A 524 18.64 -19.93 -19.77
C ARG A 524 18.32 -19.99 -18.29
N LEU A 525 17.05 -20.06 -17.95
CA LEU A 525 16.54 -20.05 -16.59
C LEU A 525 15.70 -21.29 -16.33
N VAL A 526 16.24 -22.22 -15.57
CA VAL A 526 15.58 -23.49 -15.26
C VAL A 526 15.02 -23.42 -13.85
N ARG A 527 13.70 -23.51 -13.75
CA ARG A 527 12.99 -23.54 -12.46
C ARG A 527 13.36 -24.80 -11.68
N GLU A 528 13.69 -24.67 -10.40
CA GLU A 528 13.99 -25.81 -9.53
C GLU A 528 12.70 -26.37 -8.92
N GLY A 529 12.16 -27.41 -9.56
CA GLY A 529 10.89 -28.03 -9.16
C GLY A 529 9.73 -27.02 -9.24
N ARG A 530 8.97 -26.88 -8.14
CA ARG A 530 7.87 -25.90 -8.03
C ARG A 530 8.27 -24.65 -7.24
N SER A 531 9.54 -24.51 -6.87
CA SER A 531 10.01 -23.34 -6.12
C SER A 531 10.05 -22.09 -7.00
N LEU A 532 10.18 -20.90 -6.38
CA LEU A 532 10.43 -19.63 -7.07
C LEU A 532 11.92 -19.39 -7.31
N ARG A 533 12.71 -20.43 -7.31
CA ARG A 533 14.15 -20.39 -7.55
C ARG A 533 14.47 -20.89 -8.95
N PHE A 534 15.23 -20.08 -9.69
CA PHE A 534 15.62 -20.38 -11.07
C PHE A 534 17.14 -20.45 -11.18
N ARG A 535 17.63 -21.57 -11.65
CA ARG A 535 19.06 -21.75 -11.93
C ARG A 535 19.40 -21.15 -13.28
N ILE A 536 20.43 -20.30 -13.31
CA ILE A 536 20.97 -19.70 -14.53
C ILE A 536 21.89 -20.73 -15.21
N THR A 537 21.58 -21.13 -16.46
CA THR A 537 22.36 -22.09 -17.25
C THR A 537 23.37 -21.35 -18.14
N ASN A 538 24.38 -22.09 -18.63
CA ASN A 538 25.46 -21.60 -19.52
C ASN A 538 26.34 -20.50 -18.89
N THR A 539 26.55 -20.56 -17.61
CA THR A 539 27.67 -19.86 -16.98
C THR A 539 28.93 -20.73 -17.14
N ILE A 540 30.09 -20.08 -17.44
CA ILE A 540 31.39 -20.74 -17.52
C ILE A 540 31.61 -21.65 -16.32
N PRO A 541 32.30 -22.82 -16.48
CA PRO A 541 31.92 -24.03 -15.78
C PRO A 541 32.01 -24.00 -14.24
N GLU A 542 31.02 -24.61 -13.65
CA GLU A 542 31.00 -25.51 -12.48
C GLU A 542 31.43 -24.98 -11.08
N ARG A 543 32.00 -23.80 -10.92
CA ARG A 543 32.43 -23.37 -9.57
C ARG A 543 31.40 -22.58 -8.79
N HIS A 544 30.40 -21.96 -9.47
CA HIS A 544 29.36 -21.15 -8.80
C HIS A 544 28.05 -21.25 -9.57
N THR A 545 27.14 -22.06 -9.10
CA THR A 545 25.77 -22.09 -9.62
C THR A 545 25.09 -20.79 -9.23
N ARG A 546 24.54 -20.07 -10.21
CA ARG A 546 23.84 -18.80 -10.04
C ARG A 546 22.36 -19.02 -10.02
N TYR A 547 21.69 -18.23 -9.21
CA TYR A 547 20.24 -18.31 -9.07
C TYR A 547 19.58 -16.95 -9.15
N LEU A 548 18.33 -16.97 -9.59
CA LEU A 548 17.34 -15.93 -9.33
C LEU A 548 16.41 -16.45 -8.25
N THR A 549 16.17 -15.65 -7.24
CA THR A 549 15.25 -15.94 -6.14
C THR A 549 14.36 -14.73 -5.88
N PRO A 550 13.23 -14.87 -5.16
CA PRO A 550 12.39 -13.74 -4.82
C PRO A 550 13.17 -12.62 -4.15
N LEU A 551 12.96 -11.37 -4.58
CA LEU A 551 13.62 -10.19 -4.01
C LEU A 551 13.43 -10.10 -2.49
N TYR A 552 12.28 -10.48 -1.99
CA TYR A 552 11.96 -10.43 -0.56
C TYR A 552 12.71 -11.46 0.31
N GLU A 553 13.43 -12.42 -0.29
CA GLU A 553 14.25 -13.41 0.43
C GLU A 553 15.66 -12.88 0.75
N PHE A 554 16.07 -11.76 0.11
CA PHE A 554 17.39 -11.20 0.36
C PHE A 554 17.47 -10.56 1.75
N PRO A 555 18.48 -10.89 2.55
CA PRO A 555 18.68 -10.29 3.86
C PRO A 555 19.19 -8.85 3.76
N GLU A 556 19.18 -8.15 4.88
CA GLU A 556 19.72 -6.80 4.99
C GLU A 556 21.19 -6.74 4.56
N ASN A 557 21.52 -5.69 3.82
CA ASN A 557 22.89 -5.40 3.31
C ASN A 557 23.46 -6.47 2.36
N TRP A 558 22.65 -7.43 1.92
CA TRP A 558 23.11 -8.40 0.93
C TRP A 558 22.94 -7.84 -0.48
N PRO A 559 24.02 -7.80 -1.31
CA PRO A 559 23.93 -7.22 -2.64
C PRO A 559 23.19 -8.12 -3.62
N TYR A 560 22.42 -7.49 -4.54
CA TYR A 560 21.63 -8.16 -5.56
C TYR A 560 21.45 -7.31 -6.82
N TRP A 561 21.00 -7.95 -7.91
CA TRP A 561 20.47 -7.26 -9.10
C TRP A 561 18.99 -7.60 -9.29
N VAL A 562 18.16 -6.58 -9.53
CA VAL A 562 16.73 -6.69 -9.87
C VAL A 562 16.51 -6.45 -11.36
N TYR A 563 17.17 -5.43 -11.91
CA TYR A 563 17.09 -5.07 -13.32
C TYR A 563 18.35 -5.50 -14.08
N PHE A 564 18.14 -5.90 -15.33
CA PHE A 564 19.16 -6.43 -16.21
C PHE A 564 19.10 -5.77 -17.58
N ASP A 565 20.25 -5.37 -18.14
CA ASP A 565 20.36 -5.02 -19.55
C ASP A 565 20.47 -6.30 -20.38
N LEU A 566 19.32 -6.81 -20.84
CA LEU A 566 19.22 -8.10 -21.52
C LEU A 566 19.92 -8.12 -22.89
N ARG A 567 20.28 -6.96 -23.47
CA ARG A 567 21.03 -6.83 -24.74
C ARG A 567 22.54 -6.85 -24.58
N ALA A 568 23.06 -6.64 -23.38
CA ALA A 568 24.52 -6.61 -23.23
C ALA A 568 25.08 -7.94 -23.70
N ALA A 569 25.81 -7.93 -24.79
CA ALA A 569 26.64 -9.05 -25.15
C ALA A 569 27.51 -9.38 -23.93
N PRO A 570 27.67 -10.68 -23.57
CA PRO A 570 28.54 -11.01 -22.45
C PRO A 570 29.90 -10.39 -22.77
N LEU A 571 30.34 -9.44 -21.97
CA LEU A 571 31.71 -8.98 -21.98
C LEU A 571 32.55 -10.20 -21.59
N TYR A 572 33.32 -10.70 -22.54
CA TYR A 572 34.22 -11.85 -22.39
C TYR A 572 35.23 -11.68 -21.26
#